data_e2cf10739b4c8a06eaf2318cdec25d3c
#
_entry.id   e2cf10739b4c8a06eaf2318cdec25d3c
#
_cell.length_a   1.000
_cell.length_b   1.000
_cell.length_c   1.000
_cell.angle_alpha   90.00
_cell.angle_beta   90.00
_cell.angle_gamma   90.00
#
_symmetry.space_group_name_H-M   'P 1'
#
loop_
_entity.id
_entity.type
_entity.pdbx_description
1 polymer ?
#
loop_
_entity_poly.entity_id
_entity_poly.type
_entity_poly.pdbx_seq_one_letter_code
_entity_poly.pdbx_strand_id
1 'polypeptide(L)'
;MKKNVPETRKYRLEMNDKILNSGFRDFNKFFALDNKAYIEGALPVKMKELMGLVGSMVLRCNDCIFYHIDRSIAEGATKEELHEAFNIALIVGGTIVIPHLRYAVEMLDELMEEYGNE
;
A
#
# COMPACT_ATOMS: atom_id res chain seq x y z
N MET A 1 -10.91 11.26 -12.18
CA MET A 1 -11.50 11.73 -10.93
C MET A 1 -10.77 11.11 -9.75
N LYS A 2 -10.46 11.92 -8.78
CA LYS A 2 -9.69 11.53 -7.61
C LYS A 2 -10.61 10.85 -6.59
N LYS A 3 -10.31 9.63 -6.19
CA LYS A 3 -11.04 8.96 -5.11
C LYS A 3 -10.50 9.42 -3.77
N ASN A 4 -11.38 9.69 -2.82
CA ASN A 4 -10.95 9.99 -1.46
C ASN A 4 -10.59 8.70 -0.72
N VAL A 5 -9.92 8.83 0.43
CA VAL A 5 -9.44 7.69 1.21
C VAL A 5 -10.56 6.74 1.63
N PRO A 6 -11.68 7.20 2.23
CA PRO A 6 -12.77 6.30 2.61
C PRO A 6 -13.37 5.54 1.43
N GLU A 7 -13.57 6.20 0.29
CA GLU A 7 -14.12 5.56 -0.91
C GLU A 7 -13.18 4.50 -1.46
N THR A 8 -11.87 4.78 -1.47
CA THR A 8 -10.87 3.84 -1.94
C THR A 8 -10.85 2.59 -1.09
N ARG A 9 -10.88 2.74 0.25
CA ARG A 9 -10.94 1.59 1.16
C ARG A 9 -12.22 0.80 0.98
N LYS A 10 -13.36 1.48 0.90
CA LYS A 10 -14.66 0.84 0.76
C LYS A 10 -14.71 -0.02 -0.51
N TYR A 11 -14.32 0.56 -1.63
CA TYR A 11 -14.30 -0.16 -2.90
C TYR A 11 -13.43 -1.40 -2.83
N ARG A 12 -12.21 -1.26 -2.28
CA ARG A 12 -11.28 -2.39 -2.16
C ARG A 12 -11.88 -3.50 -1.30
N LEU A 13 -12.45 -3.17 -0.15
CA LEU A 13 -13.03 -4.17 0.76
C LEU A 13 -14.23 -4.87 0.14
N GLU A 14 -15.11 -4.12 -0.53
CA GLU A 14 -16.28 -4.70 -1.21
C GLU A 14 -15.85 -5.65 -2.33
N MET A 15 -14.88 -5.25 -3.13
CA MET A 15 -14.43 -6.08 -4.25
C MET A 15 -13.62 -7.29 -3.79
N ASN A 16 -12.81 -7.14 -2.75
CA ASN A 16 -12.12 -8.29 -2.16
C ASN A 16 -13.11 -9.31 -1.62
N ASP A 17 -14.14 -8.85 -0.94
CA ASP A 17 -15.20 -9.73 -0.43
C ASP A 17 -15.87 -10.50 -1.57
N LYS A 18 -16.18 -9.81 -2.65
CA LYS A 18 -16.79 -10.43 -3.83
C LYS A 18 -15.86 -11.47 -4.46
N ILE A 19 -14.58 -11.18 -4.56
CA ILE A 19 -13.58 -12.12 -5.08
C ILE A 19 -13.49 -13.36 -4.20
N LEU A 20 -13.37 -13.16 -2.89
CA LEU A 20 -13.21 -14.26 -1.92
C LEU A 20 -14.45 -15.14 -1.82
N ASN A 21 -15.62 -14.61 -2.15
CA ASN A 21 -16.88 -15.34 -2.14
C ASN A 21 -17.32 -15.81 -3.53
N SER A 22 -16.45 -15.72 -4.53
CA SER A 22 -16.78 -16.09 -5.90
C SER A 22 -16.94 -17.59 -6.11
N GLY A 23 -16.39 -18.40 -5.20
CA GLY A 23 -16.34 -19.86 -5.37
C GLY A 23 -15.10 -20.34 -6.14
N PHE A 24 -14.32 -19.42 -6.70
CA PHE A 24 -13.07 -19.80 -7.39
C PHE A 24 -11.93 -19.83 -6.38
N ARG A 25 -11.59 -21.02 -5.92
CA ARG A 25 -10.68 -21.22 -4.77
C ARG A 25 -9.25 -20.73 -4.98
N ASP A 26 -8.79 -20.65 -6.21
CA ASP A 26 -7.43 -20.19 -6.47
C ASP A 26 -7.24 -18.72 -6.05
N PHE A 27 -8.30 -17.90 -6.15
CA PHE A 27 -8.25 -16.54 -5.60
C PHE A 27 -7.99 -16.56 -4.10
N ASN A 28 -8.72 -17.41 -3.38
CA ASN A 28 -8.57 -17.51 -1.91
C ASN A 28 -7.17 -17.97 -1.53
N LYS A 29 -6.60 -18.92 -2.29
CA LYS A 29 -5.24 -19.40 -2.06
C LYS A 29 -4.21 -18.30 -2.25
N PHE A 30 -4.35 -17.49 -3.31
CA PHE A 30 -3.43 -16.39 -3.56
C PHE A 30 -3.51 -15.34 -2.46
N PHE A 31 -4.73 -14.94 -2.07
CA PHE A 31 -4.92 -13.96 -1.00
C PHE A 31 -4.35 -14.46 0.33
N ALA A 32 -4.52 -15.75 0.64
CA ALA A 32 -3.96 -16.34 1.84
C ALA A 32 -2.43 -16.33 1.81
N LEU A 33 -1.84 -16.66 0.66
CA LEU A 33 -0.39 -16.63 0.48
C LEU A 33 0.16 -15.21 0.64
N ASP A 34 -0.51 -14.24 0.02
CA ASP A 34 -0.14 -12.83 0.12
C ASP A 34 -0.17 -12.36 1.58
N ASN A 35 -1.27 -12.63 2.28
CA ASN A 35 -1.40 -12.26 3.69
C ASN A 35 -0.31 -12.91 4.56
N LYS A 36 -0.01 -14.17 4.30
CA LYS A 36 1.01 -14.90 5.05
C LYS A 36 2.41 -14.29 4.85
N ALA A 37 2.70 -13.78 3.66
CA ALA A 37 3.99 -13.17 3.36
C ALA A 37 4.30 -11.98 4.27
N TYR A 38 3.25 -11.23 4.69
CA TYR A 38 3.40 -10.02 5.49
C TYR A 38 3.38 -10.25 6.99
N ILE A 39 3.20 -11.48 7.45
CA ILE A 39 3.27 -11.84 8.87
C ILE A 39 4.71 -11.66 9.35
N GLU A 40 4.88 -11.19 10.58
CA GLU A 40 6.21 -11.01 11.17
C GLU A 40 7.02 -12.31 11.14
N GLY A 41 8.25 -12.19 10.69
CA GLY A 41 9.22 -13.27 10.64
C GLY A 41 10.59 -12.70 10.98
N ALA A 42 11.60 -13.00 10.17
CA ALA A 42 12.91 -12.36 10.32
C ALA A 42 12.83 -10.84 10.13
N LEU A 43 11.83 -10.38 9.34
CA LEU A 43 11.57 -8.96 9.14
C LEU A 43 10.27 -8.58 9.83
N PRO A 44 10.21 -7.41 10.50
CA PRO A 44 8.96 -6.92 11.07
C PRO A 44 7.94 -6.58 9.99
N VAL A 45 6.66 -6.57 10.36
CA VAL A 45 5.56 -6.25 9.44
C VAL A 45 5.76 -4.88 8.80
N LYS A 46 6.14 -3.87 9.59
CA LYS A 46 6.39 -2.52 9.07
C LYS A 46 7.41 -2.53 7.93
N MET A 47 8.49 -3.26 8.11
CA MET A 47 9.53 -3.37 7.08
C MET A 47 8.98 -4.02 5.80
N LYS A 48 8.20 -5.08 5.95
CA LYS A 48 7.60 -5.78 4.81
C LYS A 48 6.62 -4.88 4.06
N GLU A 49 5.83 -4.07 4.78
CA GLU A 49 4.91 -3.13 4.14
C GLU A 49 5.67 -2.04 3.38
N LEU A 50 6.76 -1.52 3.95
CA LEU A 50 7.60 -0.54 3.26
C LEU A 50 8.26 -1.14 2.00
N MET A 51 8.68 -2.39 2.08
CA MET A 51 9.22 -3.12 0.92
C MET A 51 8.16 -3.27 -0.17
N GLY A 52 6.94 -3.64 0.22
CA GLY A 52 5.81 -3.74 -0.71
C GLY A 52 5.49 -2.40 -1.36
N LEU A 53 5.59 -1.32 -0.61
CA LEU A 53 5.39 0.03 -1.11
C LEU A 53 6.43 0.38 -2.20
N VAL A 54 7.71 0.13 -1.92
CA VAL A 54 8.78 0.39 -2.90
C VAL A 54 8.51 -0.39 -4.19
N GLY A 55 8.21 -1.69 -4.06
CA GLY A 55 7.88 -2.53 -5.21
C GLY A 55 6.68 -1.99 -5.99
N SER A 56 5.64 -1.56 -5.28
CA SER A 56 4.41 -1.04 -5.89
C SER A 56 4.68 0.24 -6.69
N MET A 57 5.53 1.11 -6.18
CA MET A 57 5.89 2.35 -6.87
C MET A 57 6.69 2.06 -8.14
N VAL A 58 7.66 1.15 -8.06
CA VAL A 58 8.46 0.75 -9.21
C VAL A 58 7.59 0.09 -10.28
N LEU A 59 6.62 -0.73 -9.85
CA LEU A 59 5.64 -1.35 -10.74
C LEU A 59 4.53 -0.39 -11.19
N ARG A 60 4.48 0.80 -10.62
CA ARG A 60 3.55 1.88 -11.00
C ARG A 60 2.08 1.50 -10.78
N CYS A 61 1.80 0.86 -9.64
CA CYS A 61 0.46 0.45 -9.26
C CYS A 61 -0.09 1.38 -8.18
N ASN A 62 -0.92 2.36 -8.57
CA ASN A 62 -1.45 3.34 -7.61
C ASN A 62 -2.29 2.70 -6.50
N ASP A 63 -3.12 1.73 -6.83
CA ASP A 63 -3.91 1.03 -5.82
C ASP A 63 -3.03 0.31 -4.80
N CYS A 64 -1.96 -0.30 -5.27
CA CYS A 64 -0.98 -0.98 -4.41
C CYS A 64 -0.22 0.02 -3.54
N ILE A 65 0.14 1.16 -4.12
CA ILE A 65 0.81 2.27 -3.41
C ILE A 65 -0.07 2.72 -2.24
N PHE A 66 -1.34 3.02 -2.51
CA PHE A 66 -2.30 3.42 -1.48
C PHE A 66 -2.35 2.40 -0.36
N TYR A 67 -2.55 1.14 -0.71
CA TYR A 67 -2.68 0.05 0.25
C TYR A 67 -1.46 -0.05 1.17
N HIS A 68 -0.26 -0.03 0.58
CA HIS A 68 0.97 -0.19 1.38
C HIS A 68 1.30 1.06 2.21
N ILE A 69 0.95 2.26 1.76
CA ILE A 69 1.09 3.45 2.61
C ILE A 69 0.17 3.31 3.82
N ASP A 70 -1.09 2.97 3.59
CA ASP A 70 -2.08 2.79 4.65
C ASP A 70 -1.60 1.74 5.66
N ARG A 71 -1.19 0.58 5.19
CA ARG A 71 -0.70 -0.48 6.06
C ARG A 71 0.60 -0.11 6.79
N SER A 72 1.49 0.60 6.12
CA SER A 72 2.74 1.06 6.74
C SER A 72 2.46 1.99 7.92
N ILE A 73 1.54 2.94 7.76
CA ILE A 73 1.14 3.86 8.84
C ILE A 73 0.51 3.06 9.99
N ALA A 74 -0.37 2.12 9.67
CA ALA A 74 -1.00 1.26 10.68
C ALA A 74 0.03 0.49 11.51
N GLU A 75 1.17 0.13 10.91
CA GLU A 75 2.26 -0.57 11.57
C GLU A 75 3.30 0.38 12.19
N GLY A 76 3.00 1.66 12.27
CA GLY A 76 3.81 2.65 12.97
C GLY A 76 4.87 3.35 12.15
N ALA A 77 4.80 3.28 10.82
CA ALA A 77 5.75 4.00 9.98
C ALA A 77 5.54 5.51 10.12
N THR A 78 6.64 6.25 10.21
CA THR A 78 6.61 7.69 10.28
C THR A 78 6.61 8.29 8.87
N LYS A 79 6.24 9.57 8.79
CA LYS A 79 6.30 10.30 7.52
C LYS A 79 7.71 10.27 6.93
N GLU A 80 8.71 10.41 7.79
CA GLU A 80 10.12 10.40 7.39
C GLU A 80 10.52 9.05 6.81
N GLU A 81 10.09 7.97 7.45
CA GLU A 81 10.35 6.61 6.95
C GLU A 81 9.70 6.40 5.58
N LEU A 82 8.48 6.89 5.42
CA LEU A 82 7.77 6.79 4.13
C LEU A 82 8.45 7.61 3.05
N HIS A 83 8.93 8.82 3.37
CA HIS A 83 9.69 9.63 2.42
C HIS A 83 10.96 8.92 1.96
N GLU A 84 11.67 8.25 2.86
CA GLU A 84 12.87 7.51 2.48
C GLU A 84 12.53 6.30 1.60
N ALA A 85 11.43 5.62 1.89
CA ALA A 85 10.96 4.53 1.04
C ALA A 85 10.61 5.03 -0.37
N PHE A 86 9.91 6.17 -0.47
CA PHE A 86 9.61 6.79 -1.77
C PHE A 86 10.91 7.10 -2.53
N ASN A 87 11.91 7.59 -1.82
CA ASN A 87 13.19 7.92 -2.43
C ASN A 87 13.89 6.69 -2.99
N ILE A 88 13.85 5.57 -2.27
CA ILE A 88 14.41 4.30 -2.77
C ILE A 88 13.69 3.89 -4.07
N ALA A 89 12.36 4.04 -4.10
CA ALA A 89 11.60 3.73 -5.31
C ALA A 89 12.03 4.57 -6.50
N LEU A 90 12.31 5.87 -6.27
CA LEU A 90 12.81 6.77 -7.31
C LEU A 90 14.18 6.33 -7.83
N ILE A 91 15.08 5.96 -6.93
CA ILE A 91 16.43 5.52 -7.30
C ILE A 91 16.37 4.23 -8.13
N VAL A 92 15.53 3.29 -7.72
CA VAL A 92 15.41 1.99 -8.41
C VAL A 92 14.68 2.14 -9.75
N GLY A 93 13.58 2.89 -9.76
CA GLY A 93 12.70 2.95 -10.92
C GLY A 93 12.97 4.10 -11.90
N GLY A 94 13.61 5.16 -11.43
CA GLY A 94 13.94 6.33 -12.26
C GLY A 94 12.78 7.30 -12.42
N THR A 95 12.94 8.23 -13.35
CA THR A 95 12.00 9.34 -13.53
C THR A 95 10.57 8.92 -13.86
N ILE A 96 10.37 7.73 -14.40
CA ILE A 96 9.03 7.21 -14.70
C ILE A 96 8.19 7.02 -13.42
N VAL A 97 8.84 6.95 -12.27
CA VAL A 97 8.15 6.83 -10.98
C VAL A 97 7.60 8.17 -10.49
N ILE A 98 8.09 9.30 -11.00
CA ILE A 98 7.68 10.63 -10.52
C ILE A 98 6.15 10.86 -10.56
N PRO A 99 5.42 10.50 -11.61
CA PRO A 99 3.96 10.65 -11.56
C PRO A 99 3.31 9.88 -10.40
N HIS A 100 3.87 8.73 -10.07
CA HIS A 100 3.37 7.90 -8.97
C HIS A 100 3.82 8.44 -7.61
N LEU A 101 4.97 9.10 -7.57
CA LEU A 101 5.40 9.83 -6.38
C LEU A 101 4.44 10.96 -6.03
N ARG A 102 3.95 11.70 -7.04
CA ARG A 102 2.95 12.75 -6.79
C ARG A 102 1.71 12.18 -6.13
N TYR A 103 1.23 11.05 -6.63
CA TYR A 103 0.09 10.35 -6.04
C TYR A 103 0.41 9.86 -4.63
N ALA A 104 1.58 9.26 -4.43
CA ALA A 104 2.00 8.73 -3.14
C ALA A 104 2.08 9.84 -2.06
N VAL A 105 2.64 10.99 -2.42
CA VAL A 105 2.74 12.14 -1.50
C VAL A 105 1.35 12.64 -1.13
N GLU A 106 0.46 12.74 -2.08
CA GLU A 106 -0.92 13.16 -1.83
C GLU A 106 -1.64 12.18 -0.90
N MET A 107 -1.50 10.89 -1.16
CA MET A 107 -2.14 9.86 -0.32
C MET A 107 -1.52 9.83 1.08
N LEU A 108 -0.21 10.02 1.18
CA LEU A 108 0.44 10.08 2.47
C LEU A 108 -0.12 11.22 3.32
N ASP A 109 -0.27 12.42 2.76
CA ASP A 109 -0.82 13.56 3.49
C ASP A 109 -2.25 13.29 3.95
N GLU A 110 -3.10 12.76 3.07
CA GLU A 110 -4.49 12.45 3.40
C GLU A 110 -4.59 11.35 4.47
N LEU A 111 -3.79 10.30 4.35
CA LEU A 111 -3.77 9.20 5.30
C LEU A 111 -3.23 9.64 6.67
N MET A 112 -2.16 10.43 6.69
CA MET A 112 -1.64 10.96 7.94
C MET A 112 -2.66 11.83 8.66
N GLU A 113 -3.40 12.65 7.94
CA GLU A 113 -4.48 13.45 8.51
C GLU A 113 -5.56 12.55 9.11
N GLU A 114 -5.98 11.53 8.40
CA GLU A 114 -7.00 10.59 8.87
C GLU A 114 -6.54 9.87 10.15
N TYR A 115 -5.31 9.34 10.17
CA TYR A 115 -4.78 8.66 11.34
C TYR A 115 -4.57 9.64 12.52
N GLY A 116 -4.19 10.86 12.24
CA GLY A 116 -3.99 11.88 13.27
C GLY A 116 -5.26 12.35 13.95
N ASN A 117 -6.41 12.14 13.32
CA ASN A 117 -7.72 12.52 13.85
C ASN A 117 -8.41 11.42 14.65
N GLU A 118 -7.78 10.28 14.79
CA GLU A 118 -8.30 9.14 15.55
C GLU A 118 -8.05 9.23 17.06
#